data_25f522f0016d0e3d57f5bb1307251208
#
_entry.id   25f522f0016d0e3d57f5bb1307251208
#
_cell.length_a   1.000
_cell.length_b   1.000
_cell.length_c   1.000
_cell.angle_alpha   90.00
_cell.angle_beta   90.00
_cell.angle_gamma   90.00
#
_symmetry.space_group_name_H-M   'P 1'
#
loop_
_entity.id
_entity.type
_entity.pdbx_description
1 polymer ?
#
loop_
_entity_poly.entity_id
_entity_poly.type
_entity_poly.pdbx_seq_one_letter_code
_entity_poly.pdbx_strand_id
1 'polypeptide(L)'
;YEKIESDEKTPADAAKKECEYIAGRLEVNPSDFVLATCMVERVANLSRYVDEKGSFKGQEFIWDKYRKKAIQCAAQVIRFCQKTEWVERAHYAVAWVYIHDRDYVSAKDHVRALPSVKSNRMQESIMAQIADFEGGVDEMKKVVCENLQNFVRAINKENLYAMESLAWEVSADEAVAYGRWSTDIMDVFSRKKELLPYCRGFFRDIYMYMIHADLREENYERAALHWNELKEGMQKHYGYYQMVLG
;
A
#
# COMPACT_ATOMS: atom_id res chain seq x y z
N TYR A 1 -17.60 11.58 -3.69
CA TYR A 1 -17.67 11.07 -2.32
C TYR A 1 -18.06 12.25 -1.42
N GLU A 2 -19.28 12.30 -0.92
CA GLU A 2 -19.64 13.14 0.20
C GLU A 2 -18.81 12.68 1.41
N LYS A 3 -18.09 13.63 2.02
CA LYS A 3 -17.39 13.40 3.27
C LYS A 3 -18.46 13.05 4.31
N ILE A 4 -18.50 11.80 4.73
CA ILE A 4 -19.30 11.40 5.89
C ILE A 4 -18.58 12.03 7.09
N GLU A 5 -19.09 13.14 7.59
CA GLU A 5 -18.68 13.69 8.89
C GLU A 5 -19.06 12.66 9.93
N SER A 6 -18.06 12.02 10.54
CA SER A 6 -18.29 10.95 11.49
C SER A 6 -17.87 11.38 12.89
N ASP A 7 -18.79 11.30 13.82
CA ASP A 7 -18.55 11.27 15.28
C ASP A 7 -17.83 9.96 15.70
N GLU A 8 -16.97 9.43 14.83
CA GLU A 8 -16.41 8.09 14.95
C GLU A 8 -15.17 8.10 15.82
N LYS A 9 -15.24 7.31 16.87
CA LYS A 9 -14.19 7.23 17.89
C LYS A 9 -12.92 6.48 17.41
N THR A 10 -12.97 5.70 16.32
CA THR A 10 -11.83 4.94 15.81
C THR A 10 -11.87 4.80 14.28
N PRO A 11 -10.69 4.64 13.60
CA PRO A 11 -10.63 4.35 12.15
C PRO A 11 -11.41 3.10 11.74
N ALA A 12 -11.56 2.17 12.66
CA ALA A 12 -12.30 0.93 12.47
C ALA A 12 -13.81 1.16 12.39
N ASP A 13 -14.35 2.05 13.21
CA ASP A 13 -15.77 2.40 13.17
C ASP A 13 -16.12 3.13 11.86
N ALA A 14 -15.22 4.00 11.40
CA ALA A 14 -15.34 4.66 10.10
C ALA A 14 -15.40 3.64 8.95
N ALA A 15 -14.45 2.70 8.92
CA ALA A 15 -14.40 1.69 7.88
C ALA A 15 -15.62 0.76 7.91
N LYS A 16 -16.17 0.44 9.09
CA LYS A 16 -17.41 -0.33 9.22
C LYS A 16 -18.61 0.40 8.61
N LYS A 17 -18.82 1.67 8.94
CA LYS A 17 -19.91 2.48 8.37
C LYS A 17 -19.80 2.62 6.86
N GLU A 18 -18.57 2.80 6.33
CA GLU A 18 -18.34 2.80 4.89
C GLU A 18 -18.74 1.47 4.24
N CYS A 19 -18.37 0.33 4.83
CA CYS A 19 -18.79 -0.98 4.34
C CYS A 19 -20.31 -1.15 4.37
N GLU A 20 -20.99 -0.70 5.42
CA GLU A 20 -22.45 -0.75 5.54
C GLU A 20 -23.14 0.13 4.49
N TYR A 21 -22.62 1.35 4.27
CA TYR A 21 -23.11 2.24 3.22
C TYR A 21 -22.94 1.62 1.82
N ILE A 22 -21.74 1.10 1.51
CA ILE A 22 -21.49 0.45 0.21
C ILE A 22 -22.38 -0.77 0.03
N ALA A 23 -22.56 -1.59 1.08
CA ALA A 23 -23.43 -2.76 1.02
C ALA A 23 -24.88 -2.38 0.68
N GLY A 24 -25.43 -1.36 1.34
CA GLY A 24 -26.78 -0.85 1.04
C GLY A 24 -26.92 -0.32 -0.39
N ARG A 25 -25.90 0.35 -0.92
CA ARG A 25 -25.89 0.80 -2.32
C ARG A 25 -25.83 -0.35 -3.31
N LEU A 26 -25.10 -1.41 -3.01
CA LEU A 26 -25.00 -2.63 -3.84
C LEU A 26 -26.28 -3.46 -3.81
N GLU A 27 -27.11 -3.35 -2.78
CA GLU A 27 -28.46 -3.96 -2.77
C GLU A 27 -29.38 -3.30 -3.82
N VAL A 28 -29.23 -1.98 -4.01
CA VAL A 28 -30.01 -1.22 -4.99
C VAL A 28 -29.46 -1.41 -6.41
N ASN A 29 -28.13 -1.43 -6.56
CA ASN A 29 -27.45 -1.60 -7.85
C ASN A 29 -26.35 -2.68 -7.77
N PRO A 30 -26.73 -3.96 -7.85
CA PRO A 30 -25.79 -5.06 -7.74
C PRO A 30 -24.68 -5.10 -8.81
N SER A 31 -24.92 -4.46 -9.96
CA SER A 31 -23.97 -4.45 -11.09
C SER A 31 -23.01 -3.27 -11.07
N ASP A 32 -22.95 -2.50 -9.99
CA ASP A 32 -21.97 -1.42 -9.83
C ASP A 32 -20.60 -1.97 -9.46
N PHE A 33 -19.79 -2.24 -10.49
CA PHE A 33 -18.44 -2.81 -10.32
C PHE A 33 -17.48 -1.87 -9.57
N VAL A 34 -17.70 -0.56 -9.64
CA VAL A 34 -16.90 0.42 -8.88
C VAL A 34 -17.17 0.27 -7.39
N LEU A 35 -18.44 0.27 -6.99
CA LEU A 35 -18.83 0.06 -5.59
C LEU A 35 -18.45 -1.34 -5.11
N ALA A 36 -18.57 -2.37 -5.95
CA ALA A 36 -18.16 -3.72 -5.62
C ALA A 36 -16.64 -3.79 -5.33
N THR A 37 -15.80 -3.15 -6.17
CA THR A 37 -14.35 -3.05 -5.93
C THR A 37 -14.06 -2.27 -4.66
N CYS A 38 -14.73 -1.13 -4.44
CA CYS A 38 -14.58 -0.37 -3.19
C CYS A 38 -14.92 -1.21 -1.95
N MET A 39 -15.95 -2.07 -2.01
CA MET A 39 -16.27 -2.99 -0.91
C MET A 39 -15.09 -3.90 -0.60
N VAL A 40 -14.49 -4.52 -1.63
CA VAL A 40 -13.34 -5.43 -1.44
C VAL A 40 -12.17 -4.69 -0.81
N GLU A 41 -11.82 -3.50 -1.31
CA GLU A 41 -10.72 -2.68 -0.80
C GLU A 41 -10.94 -2.24 0.65
N ARG A 42 -12.16 -1.85 1.01
CA ARG A 42 -12.49 -1.47 2.39
C ARG A 42 -12.37 -2.64 3.35
N VAL A 43 -12.86 -3.81 2.95
CA VAL A 43 -12.72 -5.02 3.76
C VAL A 43 -11.26 -5.46 3.89
N ALA A 44 -10.48 -5.40 2.81
CA ALA A 44 -9.04 -5.65 2.86
C ALA A 44 -8.32 -4.70 3.85
N ASN A 45 -8.71 -3.43 3.88
CA ASN A 45 -8.18 -2.46 4.84
C ASN A 45 -8.65 -2.75 6.27
N LEU A 46 -9.90 -3.22 6.46
CA LEU A 46 -10.41 -3.62 7.76
C LEU A 46 -9.64 -4.79 8.37
N SER A 47 -9.09 -5.69 7.54
CA SER A 47 -8.34 -6.86 8.01
C SER A 47 -7.20 -6.50 8.96
N ARG A 48 -6.61 -5.32 8.80
CA ARG A 48 -5.53 -4.81 9.67
C ARG A 48 -5.94 -4.55 11.12
N TYR A 49 -7.25 -4.45 11.38
CA TYR A 49 -7.79 -4.17 12.71
C TYR A 49 -8.43 -5.39 13.37
N VAL A 50 -8.42 -6.53 12.70
CA VAL A 50 -8.98 -7.79 13.17
C VAL A 50 -7.89 -8.55 13.93
N ASP A 51 -8.19 -9.03 15.13
CA ASP A 51 -7.26 -9.81 15.94
C ASP A 51 -7.12 -11.26 15.42
N GLU A 52 -6.24 -12.04 16.05
CA GLU A 52 -5.98 -13.44 15.68
C GLU A 52 -7.22 -14.36 15.83
N LYS A 53 -8.25 -13.92 16.57
CA LYS A 53 -9.50 -14.65 16.76
C LYS A 53 -10.58 -14.25 15.76
N GLY A 54 -10.25 -13.35 14.80
CA GLY A 54 -11.23 -12.79 13.87
C GLY A 54 -12.16 -11.78 14.52
N SER A 55 -11.81 -11.29 15.72
CA SER A 55 -12.61 -10.33 16.46
C SER A 55 -12.13 -8.91 16.19
N PHE A 56 -13.07 -8.00 16.06
CA PHE A 56 -12.84 -6.59 15.84
C PHE A 56 -13.03 -5.85 17.16
N LYS A 57 -11.96 -5.65 17.95
CA LYS A 57 -12.02 -4.99 19.28
C LYS A 57 -13.18 -5.48 20.16
N GLY A 58 -13.36 -6.83 20.28
CA GLY A 58 -14.40 -7.44 21.10
C GLY A 58 -15.80 -7.50 20.47
N GLN A 59 -15.95 -7.16 19.19
CA GLN A 59 -17.19 -7.39 18.44
C GLN A 59 -17.03 -8.68 17.62
N GLU A 60 -17.45 -9.79 18.17
CA GLU A 60 -17.51 -11.07 17.46
C GLU A 60 -18.37 -10.96 16.19
N PHE A 61 -17.99 -11.67 15.13
CA PHE A 61 -18.75 -11.91 13.89
C PHE A 61 -18.74 -10.83 12.80
N ILE A 62 -18.15 -9.64 12.98
CA ILE A 62 -18.17 -8.62 11.93
C ILE A 62 -17.29 -9.03 10.75
N TRP A 63 -16.09 -9.59 11.02
CA TRP A 63 -15.15 -10.01 9.99
C TRP A 63 -15.76 -11.01 9.00
N ASP A 64 -16.35 -12.09 9.49
CA ASP A 64 -16.87 -13.16 8.63
C ASP A 64 -17.99 -12.67 7.70
N LYS A 65 -18.85 -11.76 8.17
CA LYS A 65 -19.88 -11.11 7.36
C LYS A 65 -19.29 -10.32 6.21
N TYR A 66 -18.33 -9.44 6.50
CA TYR A 66 -17.73 -8.55 5.51
C TYR A 66 -16.79 -9.30 4.57
N ARG A 67 -16.04 -10.26 5.07
CA ARG A 67 -15.20 -11.15 4.29
C ARG A 67 -15.98 -11.87 3.19
N LYS A 68 -17.07 -12.53 3.55
CA LYS A 68 -17.94 -13.21 2.59
C LYS A 68 -18.47 -12.26 1.52
N LYS A 69 -18.90 -11.08 1.93
CA LYS A 69 -19.37 -10.06 0.99
C LYS A 69 -18.28 -9.57 0.05
N ALA A 70 -17.07 -9.32 0.57
CA ALA A 70 -15.92 -8.93 -0.23
C ALA A 70 -15.54 -9.97 -1.28
N ILE A 71 -15.48 -11.25 -0.89
CA ILE A 71 -15.19 -12.35 -1.82
C ILE A 71 -16.25 -12.43 -2.91
N GLN A 72 -17.54 -12.29 -2.58
CA GLN A 72 -18.62 -12.27 -3.56
C GLN A 72 -18.50 -11.08 -4.52
N CYS A 73 -18.22 -9.88 -4.00
CA CYS A 73 -18.01 -8.68 -4.82
C CYS A 73 -16.81 -8.84 -5.74
N ALA A 74 -15.68 -9.36 -5.24
CA ALA A 74 -14.50 -9.61 -6.05
C ALA A 74 -14.80 -10.61 -7.18
N ALA A 75 -15.45 -11.72 -6.88
CA ALA A 75 -15.83 -12.73 -7.89
C ALA A 75 -16.74 -12.12 -8.96
N GLN A 76 -17.69 -11.25 -8.58
CA GLN A 76 -18.55 -10.55 -9.51
C GLN A 76 -17.77 -9.60 -10.42
N VAL A 77 -16.86 -8.77 -9.88
CA VAL A 77 -16.03 -7.85 -10.66
C VAL A 77 -15.13 -8.64 -11.60
N ILE A 78 -14.41 -9.64 -11.11
CA ILE A 78 -13.48 -10.46 -11.89
C ILE A 78 -14.19 -11.17 -13.04
N ARG A 79 -15.41 -11.65 -12.83
CA ARG A 79 -16.14 -12.43 -13.83
C ARG A 79 -16.84 -11.56 -14.89
N PHE A 80 -17.33 -10.39 -14.52
CA PHE A 80 -18.26 -9.64 -15.37
C PHE A 80 -17.78 -8.23 -15.76
N CYS A 81 -16.79 -7.66 -15.05
CA CYS A 81 -16.27 -6.35 -15.39
C CYS A 81 -15.31 -6.46 -16.58
N GLN A 82 -15.54 -5.65 -17.62
CA GLN A 82 -14.66 -5.62 -18.81
C GLN A 82 -13.48 -4.64 -18.67
N LYS A 83 -13.45 -3.83 -17.60
CA LYS A 83 -12.38 -2.86 -17.37
C LYS A 83 -11.27 -3.49 -16.56
N THR A 84 -10.12 -3.71 -17.20
CA THR A 84 -8.94 -4.35 -16.61
C THR A 84 -8.53 -3.74 -15.27
N GLU A 85 -8.55 -2.39 -15.17
CA GLU A 85 -8.21 -1.69 -13.94
C GLU A 85 -9.02 -2.17 -12.71
N TRP A 86 -10.34 -2.31 -12.85
CA TRP A 86 -11.19 -2.77 -11.75
C TRP A 86 -10.99 -4.25 -11.43
N VAL A 87 -10.72 -5.06 -12.46
CA VAL A 87 -10.40 -6.48 -12.29
C VAL A 87 -9.10 -6.66 -11.52
N GLU A 88 -8.04 -5.92 -11.89
CA GLU A 88 -6.76 -5.95 -11.18
C GLU A 88 -6.89 -5.48 -9.73
N ARG A 89 -7.61 -4.38 -9.50
CA ARG A 89 -7.88 -3.88 -8.14
C ARG A 89 -8.64 -4.91 -7.29
N ALA A 90 -9.63 -5.59 -7.88
CA ALA A 90 -10.38 -6.63 -7.18
C ALA A 90 -9.49 -7.83 -6.83
N HIS A 91 -8.64 -8.30 -7.76
CA HIS A 91 -7.66 -9.35 -7.49
C HIS A 91 -6.69 -8.95 -6.37
N TYR A 92 -6.15 -7.73 -6.44
CA TYR A 92 -5.22 -7.23 -5.41
C TYR A 92 -5.87 -7.17 -4.03
N ALA A 93 -7.05 -6.57 -3.93
CA ALA A 93 -7.71 -6.38 -2.65
C ALA A 93 -8.18 -7.71 -2.03
N VAL A 94 -8.77 -8.62 -2.82
CA VAL A 94 -9.23 -9.91 -2.31
C VAL A 94 -8.08 -10.83 -1.91
N ALA A 95 -6.90 -10.70 -2.54
CA ALA A 95 -5.71 -11.42 -2.11
C ALA A 95 -5.35 -11.07 -0.65
N TRP A 96 -5.44 -9.79 -0.26
CA TRP A 96 -5.24 -9.37 1.13
C TRP A 96 -6.28 -9.95 2.09
N VAL A 97 -7.54 -10.06 1.67
CA VAL A 97 -8.59 -10.74 2.47
C VAL A 97 -8.20 -12.20 2.73
N TYR A 98 -7.74 -12.92 1.71
CA TYR A 98 -7.30 -14.31 1.85
C TYR A 98 -6.00 -14.46 2.66
N ILE A 99 -5.05 -13.52 2.53
CA ILE A 99 -3.83 -13.51 3.36
C ILE A 99 -4.21 -13.41 4.84
N HIS A 100 -5.14 -12.53 5.18
CA HIS A 100 -5.60 -12.36 6.55
C HIS A 100 -6.28 -13.63 7.09
N ASP A 101 -7.04 -14.34 6.24
CA ASP A 101 -7.65 -15.63 6.56
C ASP A 101 -6.63 -16.79 6.62
N ARG A 102 -5.36 -16.53 6.32
CA ARG A 102 -4.31 -17.56 6.17
C ARG A 102 -4.59 -18.57 5.04
N ASP A 103 -5.51 -18.26 4.13
CA ASP A 103 -5.73 -19.01 2.90
C ASP A 103 -4.75 -18.56 1.81
N TYR A 104 -3.50 -18.93 2.00
CA TYR A 104 -2.42 -18.55 1.08
C TYR A 104 -2.55 -19.20 -0.32
N VAL A 105 -3.32 -20.26 -0.46
CA VAL A 105 -3.57 -20.88 -1.76
C VAL A 105 -4.44 -19.96 -2.62
N SER A 106 -5.60 -19.57 -2.11
CA SER A 106 -6.48 -18.63 -2.80
C SER A 106 -5.81 -17.28 -3.02
N ALA A 107 -5.07 -16.77 -2.03
CA ALA A 107 -4.31 -15.52 -2.18
C ALA A 107 -3.33 -15.58 -3.35
N LYS A 108 -2.52 -16.64 -3.46
CA LYS A 108 -1.56 -16.82 -4.56
C LYS A 108 -2.22 -16.90 -5.92
N ASP A 109 -3.40 -17.51 -6.04
CA ASP A 109 -4.11 -17.60 -7.32
C ASP A 109 -4.56 -16.21 -7.79
N HIS A 110 -5.03 -15.36 -6.87
CA HIS A 110 -5.36 -13.97 -7.20
C HIS A 110 -4.12 -13.13 -7.53
N VAL A 111 -3.02 -13.28 -6.78
CA VAL A 111 -1.77 -12.56 -7.04
C VAL A 111 -1.17 -12.93 -8.41
N ARG A 112 -1.28 -14.18 -8.85
CA ARG A 112 -0.79 -14.62 -10.18
C ARG A 112 -1.53 -13.97 -11.35
N ALA A 113 -2.74 -13.47 -11.14
CA ALA A 113 -3.50 -12.74 -12.15
C ALA A 113 -3.09 -11.26 -12.28
N LEU A 114 -2.27 -10.75 -11.37
CA LEU A 114 -1.79 -9.37 -11.39
C LEU A 114 -0.59 -9.20 -12.34
N PRO A 115 -0.40 -8.00 -12.91
CA PRO A 115 0.80 -7.67 -13.67
C PRO A 115 2.07 -7.94 -12.86
N SER A 116 3.09 -8.45 -13.53
CA SER A 116 4.38 -8.74 -12.90
C SER A 116 5.52 -8.00 -13.60
N VAL A 117 6.42 -7.40 -12.80
CA VAL A 117 7.63 -6.71 -13.28
C VAL A 117 8.77 -7.67 -13.68
N LYS A 118 8.57 -8.99 -13.61
CA LYS A 118 9.61 -9.98 -13.92
C LYS A 118 9.95 -10.11 -15.40
N SER A 119 9.27 -9.41 -16.28
CA SER A 119 9.54 -9.43 -17.72
C SER A 119 10.47 -8.30 -18.11
N ASN A 120 11.59 -8.63 -18.77
CA ASN A 120 12.44 -7.64 -19.44
C ASN A 120 11.84 -7.15 -20.78
N ARG A 121 10.65 -7.61 -21.15
CA ARG A 121 9.84 -7.11 -22.28
C ARG A 121 8.75 -6.19 -21.77
N MET A 122 9.15 -5.10 -21.13
CA MET A 122 8.20 -4.17 -20.51
C MET A 122 7.56 -3.26 -21.54
N GLN A 123 6.26 -3.09 -21.45
CA GLN A 123 5.48 -2.15 -22.25
C GLN A 123 6.04 -0.73 -22.14
N GLU A 124 6.46 -0.32 -20.96
CA GLU A 124 6.98 1.00 -20.63
C GLU A 124 8.16 1.40 -21.50
N SER A 125 9.10 0.47 -21.74
CA SER A 125 10.28 0.74 -22.58
C SER A 125 9.91 0.95 -24.04
N ILE A 126 8.95 0.18 -24.56
CA ILE A 126 8.48 0.31 -25.94
C ILE A 126 7.68 1.60 -26.10
N MET A 127 6.81 1.93 -25.15
CA MET A 127 6.03 3.17 -25.19
C MET A 127 6.92 4.41 -25.16
N ALA A 128 8.04 4.38 -24.43
CA ALA A 128 9.00 5.48 -24.46
C ALA A 128 9.66 5.65 -25.85
N GLN A 129 9.97 4.55 -26.53
CA GLN A 129 10.49 4.60 -27.90
C GLN A 129 9.44 5.11 -28.92
N ILE A 130 8.18 4.65 -28.78
CA ILE A 130 7.09 5.15 -29.62
C ILE A 130 6.91 6.65 -29.43
N ALA A 131 6.94 7.14 -28.19
CA ALA A 131 6.83 8.57 -27.89
C ALA A 131 7.97 9.39 -28.53
N ASP A 132 9.19 8.84 -28.60
CA ASP A 132 10.32 9.48 -29.29
C ASP A 132 10.06 9.60 -30.80
N PHE A 133 9.57 8.55 -31.44
CA PHE A 133 9.28 8.54 -32.88
C PHE A 133 8.09 9.43 -33.26
N GLU A 134 7.06 9.52 -32.40
CA GLU A 134 5.84 10.29 -32.68
C GLU A 134 5.95 11.75 -32.26
N GLY A 135 6.55 12.04 -31.11
CA GLY A 135 6.58 13.36 -30.48
C GLY A 135 7.99 13.91 -30.21
N GLY A 136 9.02 13.14 -30.53
CA GLY A 136 10.43 13.51 -30.32
C GLY A 136 10.86 13.41 -28.85
N VAL A 137 12.08 13.87 -28.61
CA VAL A 137 12.78 13.70 -27.31
C VAL A 137 12.01 14.25 -26.11
N ASP A 138 11.25 15.33 -26.27
CA ASP A 138 10.55 15.94 -25.15
C ASP A 138 9.33 15.11 -24.73
N GLU A 139 8.63 14.46 -25.65
CA GLU A 139 7.56 13.55 -25.34
C GLU A 139 8.11 12.25 -24.72
N MET A 140 9.18 11.72 -25.28
CA MET A 140 9.89 10.57 -24.70
C MET A 140 10.31 10.82 -23.25
N LYS A 141 10.86 12.01 -22.94
CA LYS A 141 11.25 12.37 -21.55
C LYS A 141 10.07 12.35 -20.59
N LYS A 142 8.86 12.76 -21.00
CA LYS A 142 7.66 12.70 -20.16
C LYS A 142 7.32 11.25 -19.85
N VAL A 143 7.21 10.39 -20.88
CA VAL A 143 6.91 8.97 -20.71
C VAL A 143 7.94 8.28 -19.82
N VAL A 144 9.25 8.52 -20.05
CA VAL A 144 10.31 7.97 -19.19
C VAL A 144 10.19 8.45 -17.76
N CYS A 145 9.84 9.73 -17.53
CA CYS A 145 9.66 10.26 -16.19
C CYS A 145 8.50 9.57 -15.46
N GLU A 146 7.37 9.37 -16.12
CA GLU A 146 6.22 8.65 -15.56
C GLU A 146 6.56 7.19 -15.25
N ASN A 147 7.26 6.51 -16.15
CA ASN A 147 7.75 5.14 -15.92
C ASN A 147 8.66 5.08 -14.68
N LEU A 148 9.62 6.00 -14.56
CA LEU A 148 10.51 6.06 -13.41
C LEU A 148 9.75 6.32 -12.10
N GLN A 149 8.73 7.17 -12.11
CA GLN A 149 7.88 7.38 -10.92
C GLN A 149 7.20 6.10 -10.46
N ASN A 150 6.68 5.30 -11.40
CA ASN A 150 6.05 4.02 -11.09
C ASN A 150 7.06 2.99 -10.57
N PHE A 151 8.24 2.89 -11.17
CA PHE A 151 9.30 1.98 -10.71
C PHE A 151 9.83 2.37 -9.33
N VAL A 152 10.06 3.65 -9.06
CA VAL A 152 10.49 4.14 -7.74
C VAL A 152 9.44 3.81 -6.68
N ARG A 153 8.15 4.01 -7.00
CA ARG A 153 7.06 3.64 -6.10
C ARG A 153 7.04 2.13 -5.82
N ALA A 154 7.23 1.31 -6.84
CA ALA A 154 7.28 -0.15 -6.67
C ALA A 154 8.46 -0.59 -5.80
N ILE A 155 9.67 -0.08 -6.07
CA ILE A 155 10.87 -0.38 -5.28
C ILE A 155 10.68 0.01 -3.81
N ASN A 156 10.18 1.23 -3.57
CA ASN A 156 9.97 1.73 -2.21
C ASN A 156 8.91 0.90 -1.47
N LYS A 157 7.88 0.45 -2.16
CA LYS A 157 6.82 -0.39 -1.58
C LYS A 157 7.34 -1.77 -1.18
N GLU A 158 8.16 -2.41 -2.01
CA GLU A 158 8.80 -3.69 -1.69
C GLU A 158 9.75 -3.54 -0.49
N ASN A 159 10.55 -2.46 -0.45
CA ASN A 159 11.41 -2.18 0.68
C ASN A 159 10.61 -1.94 1.97
N LEU A 160 9.47 -1.27 1.89
CA LEU A 160 8.61 -1.05 3.05
C LEU A 160 8.04 -2.37 3.59
N TYR A 161 7.54 -3.25 2.73
CA TYR A 161 7.03 -4.56 3.15
C TYR A 161 8.11 -5.45 3.78
N ALA A 162 9.31 -5.46 3.18
CA ALA A 162 10.43 -6.16 3.78
C ALA A 162 10.77 -5.59 5.16
N MET A 163 10.83 -4.28 5.28
CA MET A 163 11.18 -3.59 6.52
C MET A 163 10.12 -3.80 7.62
N GLU A 164 8.83 -3.82 7.26
CA GLU A 164 7.73 -4.15 8.17
C GLU A 164 7.94 -5.53 8.83
N SER A 165 8.30 -6.55 8.04
CA SER A 165 8.59 -7.89 8.58
C SER A 165 9.89 -7.94 9.37
N LEU A 166 10.97 -7.37 8.83
CA LEU A 166 12.27 -7.40 9.48
C LEU A 166 12.27 -6.72 10.85
N ALA A 167 11.56 -5.61 11.01
CA ALA A 167 11.48 -4.89 12.27
C ALA A 167 10.91 -5.73 13.42
N TRP A 168 10.17 -6.80 13.12
CA TRP A 168 9.57 -7.69 14.12
C TRP A 168 10.31 -9.03 14.26
N GLU A 169 10.84 -9.57 13.17
CA GLU A 169 11.25 -10.98 13.09
C GLU A 169 12.75 -11.19 13.25
N VAL A 170 13.59 -10.17 12.97
CA VAL A 170 15.06 -10.31 13.04
C VAL A 170 15.66 -9.40 14.11
N SER A 171 16.99 -9.46 14.31
CA SER A 171 17.69 -8.55 15.21
C SER A 171 17.56 -7.10 14.78
N ALA A 172 17.62 -6.18 15.75
CA ALA A 172 17.59 -4.75 15.45
C ALA A 172 18.75 -4.33 14.54
N ASP A 173 19.93 -4.96 14.66
CA ASP A 173 21.08 -4.68 13.81
C ASP A 173 20.80 -5.04 12.34
N GLU A 174 20.20 -6.19 12.08
CA GLU A 174 19.84 -6.62 10.72
C GLU A 174 18.72 -5.74 10.12
N ALA A 175 17.68 -5.45 10.89
CA ALA A 175 16.62 -4.56 10.48
C ALA A 175 17.13 -3.15 10.15
N VAL A 176 18.00 -2.60 11.01
CA VAL A 176 18.61 -1.28 10.80
C VAL A 176 19.53 -1.28 9.58
N ALA A 177 20.35 -2.32 9.39
CA ALA A 177 21.21 -2.42 8.20
C ALA A 177 20.39 -2.40 6.90
N TYR A 178 19.27 -3.15 6.85
CA TYR A 178 18.36 -3.12 5.70
C TYR A 178 17.68 -1.77 5.53
N GLY A 179 17.22 -1.16 6.63
CA GLY A 179 16.59 0.17 6.60
C GLY A 179 17.55 1.25 6.08
N ARG A 180 18.83 1.22 6.48
CA ARG A 180 19.86 2.11 5.96
C ARG A 180 20.05 1.95 4.45
N TRP A 181 20.22 0.72 3.99
CA TRP A 181 20.31 0.44 2.56
C TRP A 181 19.09 0.96 1.80
N SER A 182 17.88 0.78 2.32
CA SER A 182 16.64 1.26 1.71
C SER A 182 16.61 2.79 1.64
N THR A 183 17.01 3.49 2.70
CA THR A 183 17.06 4.96 2.73
C THR A 183 18.13 5.53 1.80
N ASP A 184 19.27 4.86 1.63
CA ASP A 184 20.30 5.25 0.66
C ASP A 184 19.77 5.22 -0.79
N ILE A 185 19.02 4.17 -1.16
CA ILE A 185 18.35 4.08 -2.46
C ILE A 185 17.37 5.26 -2.65
N MET A 186 16.55 5.54 -1.63
CA MET A 186 15.60 6.65 -1.69
C MET A 186 16.29 8.01 -1.80
N ASP A 187 17.45 8.19 -1.14
CA ASP A 187 18.24 9.42 -1.25
C ASP A 187 18.72 9.65 -2.70
N VAL A 188 19.16 8.58 -3.39
CA VAL A 188 19.51 8.66 -4.81
C VAL A 188 18.33 9.11 -5.67
N PHE A 189 17.14 8.52 -5.49
CA PHE A 189 15.97 8.91 -6.24
C PHE A 189 15.49 10.33 -5.91
N SER A 190 15.57 10.75 -4.65
CA SER A 190 15.13 12.07 -4.19
C SER A 190 15.92 13.25 -4.76
N ARG A 191 17.12 12.98 -5.29
CA ARG A 191 17.93 14.00 -6.01
C ARG A 191 17.27 14.48 -7.30
N LYS A 192 16.35 13.69 -7.86
CA LYS A 192 15.54 14.09 -9.01
C LYS A 192 14.20 14.62 -8.51
N LYS A 193 13.95 15.92 -8.72
CA LYS A 193 12.78 16.64 -8.20
C LYS A 193 11.45 15.94 -8.50
N GLU A 194 11.34 15.36 -9.69
CA GLU A 194 10.12 14.67 -10.15
C GLU A 194 9.89 13.34 -9.43
N LEU A 195 10.92 12.74 -8.83
CA LEU A 195 10.82 11.47 -8.08
C LEU A 195 10.66 11.67 -6.57
N LEU A 196 11.02 12.86 -6.07
CA LEU A 196 10.98 13.19 -4.65
C LEU A 196 9.63 12.90 -3.97
N PRO A 197 8.46 13.22 -4.57
CA PRO A 197 7.16 12.94 -3.93
C PRO A 197 6.91 11.45 -3.66
N TYR A 198 7.55 10.58 -4.44
CA TYR A 198 7.39 9.12 -4.35
C TYR A 198 8.34 8.46 -3.34
N CYS A 199 9.27 9.21 -2.77
CA CYS A 199 10.19 8.75 -1.73
C CYS A 199 9.73 9.13 -0.32
N ARG A 200 9.05 10.26 -0.19
CA ARG A 200 8.80 10.95 1.07
C ARG A 200 8.10 10.11 2.15
N GLY A 201 6.96 9.51 1.83
CA GLY A 201 6.21 8.71 2.81
C GLY A 201 7.00 7.47 3.22
N PHE A 202 7.59 6.79 2.24
CA PHE A 202 8.39 5.59 2.48
C PHE A 202 9.63 5.87 3.33
N PHE A 203 10.32 7.01 3.13
CA PHE A 203 11.44 7.42 3.95
C PHE A 203 11.08 7.49 5.43
N ARG A 204 9.97 8.19 5.75
CA ARG A 204 9.45 8.25 7.11
C ARG A 204 9.16 6.85 7.67
N ASP A 205 8.45 6.04 6.92
CA ASP A 205 7.98 4.74 7.39
C ASP A 205 9.15 3.77 7.63
N ILE A 206 10.18 3.76 6.78
CA ILE A 206 11.40 2.97 7.00
C ILE A 206 12.11 3.39 8.30
N TYR A 207 12.27 4.70 8.56
CA TYR A 207 12.86 5.16 9.82
C TYR A 207 12.03 4.76 11.04
N MET A 208 10.69 4.82 10.93
CA MET A 208 9.82 4.38 12.02
C MET A 208 10.02 2.89 12.34
N TYR A 209 10.22 2.04 11.33
CA TYR A 209 10.51 0.62 11.54
C TYR A 209 11.91 0.38 12.12
N MET A 210 12.95 1.15 11.72
CA MET A 210 14.26 1.08 12.37
C MET A 210 14.17 1.45 13.85
N ILE A 211 13.49 2.54 14.18
CA ILE A 211 13.24 2.98 15.56
C ILE A 211 12.49 1.88 16.34
N HIS A 212 11.47 1.28 15.72
CA HIS A 212 10.72 0.20 16.36
C HIS A 212 11.59 -1.01 16.69
N ALA A 213 12.44 -1.45 15.74
CA ALA A 213 13.36 -2.55 15.95
C ALA A 213 14.32 -2.26 17.11
N ASP A 214 14.85 -1.03 17.19
CA ASP A 214 15.72 -0.62 18.29
C ASP A 214 15.00 -0.61 19.65
N LEU A 215 13.79 -0.05 19.70
CA LEU A 215 12.99 -0.01 20.92
C LEU A 215 12.62 -1.40 21.44
N ARG A 216 12.36 -2.35 20.52
CA ARG A 216 12.08 -3.75 20.86
C ARG A 216 13.25 -4.43 21.59
N GLU A 217 14.49 -4.06 21.24
CA GLU A 217 15.71 -4.57 21.85
C GLU A 217 16.31 -3.62 22.93
N GLU A 218 15.53 -2.64 23.37
CA GLU A 218 15.91 -1.66 24.39
C GLU A 218 17.14 -0.78 24.01
N ASN A 219 17.41 -0.63 22.70
CA ASN A 219 18.47 0.22 22.16
C ASN A 219 18.04 1.69 22.10
N TYR A 220 17.69 2.28 23.23
CA TYR A 220 17.09 3.64 23.32
C TYR A 220 17.95 4.74 22.72
N GLU A 221 19.28 4.66 22.89
CA GLU A 221 20.21 5.66 22.33
C GLU A 221 20.18 5.65 20.79
N ARG A 222 20.19 4.46 20.18
CA ARG A 222 20.15 4.31 18.73
C ARG A 222 18.76 4.69 18.18
N ALA A 223 17.69 4.33 18.86
CA ALA A 223 16.34 4.77 18.53
C ALA A 223 16.22 6.31 18.52
N ALA A 224 16.80 6.99 19.54
CA ALA A 224 16.83 8.45 19.59
C ALA A 224 17.66 9.07 18.46
N LEU A 225 18.79 8.43 18.08
CA LEU A 225 19.59 8.84 16.94
C LEU A 225 18.77 8.76 15.64
N HIS A 226 18.15 7.62 15.36
CA HIS A 226 17.31 7.45 14.17
C HIS A 226 16.13 8.43 14.12
N TRP A 227 15.53 8.74 15.27
CA TRP A 227 14.50 9.77 15.37
C TRP A 227 15.01 11.16 14.99
N ASN A 228 16.21 11.54 15.42
CA ASN A 228 16.80 12.81 15.05
C ASN A 228 17.17 12.86 13.57
N GLU A 229 17.74 11.80 13.01
CA GLU A 229 18.03 11.68 11.57
C GLU A 229 16.75 11.76 10.72
N LEU A 230 15.68 11.11 11.17
CA LEU A 230 14.36 11.23 10.51
C LEU A 230 13.90 12.69 10.46
N LYS A 231 13.97 13.42 11.59
CA LYS A 231 13.59 14.83 11.63
C LYS A 231 14.43 15.69 10.69
N GLU A 232 15.75 15.51 10.74
CA GLU A 232 16.68 16.25 9.87
C GLU A 232 16.47 15.93 8.40
N GLY A 233 16.30 14.65 8.05
CA GLY A 233 16.02 14.20 6.69
C GLY A 233 14.70 14.72 6.16
N MET A 234 13.64 14.68 6.96
CA MET A 234 12.33 15.23 6.60
C MET A 234 12.39 16.74 6.39
N GLN A 235 13.15 17.47 7.19
CA GLN A 235 13.33 18.90 7.01
C GLN A 235 14.15 19.23 5.77
N LYS A 236 15.30 18.55 5.59
CA LYS A 236 16.23 18.78 4.49
C LYS A 236 15.62 18.48 3.13
N HIS A 237 14.96 17.34 3.00
CA HIS A 237 14.47 16.86 1.70
C HIS A 237 13.02 17.27 1.40
N TYR A 238 12.22 17.58 2.43
CA TYR A 238 10.78 17.72 2.27
C TYR A 238 10.18 19.00 2.86
N GLY A 239 10.97 19.83 3.55
CA GLY A 239 10.50 21.11 4.12
C GLY A 239 9.41 20.96 5.19
N TYR A 240 9.31 19.83 5.89
CA TYR A 240 8.18 19.52 6.77
C TYR A 240 8.61 19.13 8.17
N TYR A 241 8.24 19.97 9.15
CA TYR A 241 8.26 19.63 10.58
C TYR A 241 6.91 19.14 11.11
N GLN A 242 5.80 19.53 10.47
CA GLN A 242 4.46 19.36 11.06
C GLN A 242 3.84 17.96 10.91
N MET A 243 4.42 17.04 10.14
CA MET A 243 3.81 15.72 9.90
C MET A 243 4.35 14.58 10.76
N VAL A 244 5.33 14.83 11.62
CA VAL A 244 5.91 13.79 12.49
C VAL A 244 5.23 13.77 13.87
N LEU A 245 4.46 14.78 14.21
CA LEU A 245 3.83 14.94 15.52
C LEU A 245 2.29 14.96 15.49
N GLY A 246 1.68 14.58 14.36
CA GLY A 246 0.22 14.53 14.21
C GLY A 246 -0.34 13.13 14.26
#